data_1c83a19173c0e44321fab8caaa018fb9
#
_entry.id   1c83a19173c0e44321fab8caaa018fb9
#
_cell.length_a   1.000
_cell.length_b   1.000
_cell.length_c   1.000
_cell.angle_alpha   90.00
_cell.angle_beta   90.00
_cell.angle_gamma   90.00
#
_symmetry.space_group_name_H-M   'P 1'
#
loop_
_entity.id
_entity.type
_entity.pdbx_description
1 polymer ?
#
loop_
_entity_poly.entity_id
_entity_poly.type
_entity_poly.pdbx_seq_one_letter_code
_entity_poly.pdbx_strand_id
1 'polypeptide(L)'
;SLRTLESRLGREHAQELYALSTDAVALMRRRMETYAIDCGPIIEGTIRASWFDDPDSLKRERDYMADMTGMEEVFWPRETLGALLLSERYYDGLFNPHGFQFHPLNYSLGLAAAAQSKGVRIFEDAKVTALDLAGAEKIVRTATGEVRAGAVVMACGGYIHGLHRKLSG
;
A
#
# COMPACT_ATOMS: atom_id res chain seq x y z
N SER A 1 7.24 -5.95 10.95
CA SER A 1 6.85 -4.87 11.86
C SER A 1 7.92 -3.79 11.91
N LEU A 2 7.57 -2.59 12.39
CA LEU A 2 8.53 -1.49 12.56
C LEU A 2 9.67 -1.87 13.51
N ARG A 3 9.38 -2.63 14.58
CA ARG A 3 10.42 -3.19 15.48
C ARG A 3 11.43 -4.08 14.75
N THR A 4 10.98 -4.85 13.76
CA THR A 4 11.87 -5.68 12.94
C THR A 4 12.76 -4.83 12.04
N LEU A 5 12.23 -3.74 11.50
CA LEU A 5 13.02 -2.79 10.72
C LEU A 5 14.05 -2.08 11.60
N GLU A 6 13.63 -1.58 12.76
CA GLU A 6 14.53 -0.95 13.73
C GLU A 6 15.67 -1.89 14.16
N SER A 7 15.36 -3.15 14.46
CA SER A 7 16.39 -4.13 14.86
C SER A 7 17.39 -4.47 13.76
N ARG A 8 17.01 -4.34 12.48
CA ARG A 8 17.86 -4.68 11.33
C ARG A 8 18.59 -3.49 10.74
N LEU A 9 17.98 -2.34 10.72
CA LEU A 9 18.46 -1.17 9.98
C LEU A 9 18.83 0.01 10.89
N GLY A 10 18.50 -0.08 12.18
CA GLY A 10 18.59 1.02 13.11
C GLY A 10 17.35 1.92 13.10
N ARG A 11 17.24 2.74 14.16
CA ARG A 11 16.06 3.57 14.41
C ARG A 11 15.81 4.59 13.29
N GLU A 12 16.84 5.31 12.88
CA GLU A 12 16.76 6.38 11.87
C GLU A 12 16.20 5.85 10.54
N HIS A 13 16.79 4.78 10.00
CA HIS A 13 16.31 4.19 8.74
C HIS A 13 14.91 3.57 8.88
N ALA A 14 14.56 3.03 10.05
CA ALA A 14 13.21 2.53 10.28
C ALA A 14 12.18 3.68 10.27
N GLN A 15 12.52 4.83 10.84
CA GLN A 15 11.70 6.04 10.81
C GLN A 15 11.55 6.59 9.39
N GLU A 16 12.64 6.66 8.61
CA GLU A 16 12.59 7.07 7.20
C GLU A 16 11.67 6.17 6.36
N LEU A 17 11.80 4.85 6.51
CA LEU A 17 10.92 3.90 5.80
C LEU A 17 9.45 4.05 6.21
N TYR A 18 9.20 4.34 7.48
CA TYR A 18 7.84 4.60 7.93
C TYR A 18 7.29 5.91 7.35
N ALA A 19 8.10 6.97 7.34
CA ALA A 19 7.73 8.25 6.73
C ALA A 19 7.37 8.09 5.24
N LEU A 20 8.12 7.30 4.48
CA LEU A 20 7.77 6.98 3.09
C LEU A 20 6.38 6.34 2.95
N SER A 21 5.97 5.51 3.91
CA SER A 21 4.63 4.88 3.88
C SER A 21 3.51 5.90 4.16
N THR A 22 3.73 6.83 5.07
CA THR A 22 2.76 7.90 5.35
C THR A 22 2.68 8.91 4.21
N ASP A 23 3.80 9.23 3.59
CA ASP A 23 3.87 10.08 2.39
C ASP A 23 3.13 9.43 1.20
N ALA A 24 3.21 8.10 1.08
CA ALA A 24 2.47 7.37 0.06
C ALA A 24 0.95 7.48 0.28
N VAL A 25 0.46 7.41 1.52
CA VAL A 25 -0.95 7.62 1.86
C VAL A 25 -1.39 9.05 1.48
N ALA A 26 -0.60 10.05 1.85
CA ALA A 26 -0.85 11.43 1.48
C ALA A 26 -0.84 11.65 -0.05
N LEU A 27 0.06 10.98 -0.76
CA LEU A 27 0.12 11.00 -2.22
C LEU A 27 -1.15 10.42 -2.86
N MET A 28 -1.69 9.33 -2.31
CA MET A 28 -2.94 8.75 -2.79
C MET A 28 -4.10 9.75 -2.70
N ARG A 29 -4.27 10.42 -1.57
CA ARG A 29 -5.29 11.47 -1.38
C ARG A 29 -5.12 12.59 -2.39
N ARG A 30 -3.91 13.14 -2.52
CA ARG A 30 -3.62 14.19 -3.51
C ARG A 30 -3.96 13.76 -4.94
N ARG A 31 -3.71 12.51 -5.31
CA ARG A 31 -4.06 11.98 -6.64
C ARG A 31 -5.56 11.87 -6.85
N MET A 32 -6.31 11.43 -5.83
CA MET A 32 -7.77 11.40 -5.89
C MET A 32 -8.33 12.82 -6.15
N GLU A 33 -7.84 13.82 -5.44
CA GLU A 33 -8.23 15.21 -5.62
C GLU A 33 -7.78 15.78 -6.97
N THR A 34 -6.47 15.64 -7.29
CA THR A 34 -5.88 16.26 -8.49
C THR A 34 -6.51 15.74 -9.78
N TYR A 35 -6.86 14.46 -9.82
CA TYR A 35 -7.43 13.81 -10.99
C TYR A 35 -8.94 13.58 -10.90
N ALA A 36 -9.58 14.11 -9.86
CA ALA A 36 -11.01 13.94 -9.59
C ALA A 36 -11.45 12.46 -9.65
N ILE A 37 -10.68 11.58 -9.01
CA ILE A 37 -10.98 10.14 -9.01
C ILE A 37 -12.08 9.87 -7.98
N ASP A 38 -13.25 9.42 -8.46
CA ASP A 38 -14.33 8.97 -7.58
C ASP A 38 -14.01 7.57 -7.03
N CYS A 39 -13.50 7.54 -5.82
CA CYS A 39 -13.17 6.31 -5.09
C CYS A 39 -14.33 5.82 -4.20
N GLY A 40 -15.56 6.31 -4.41
CA GLY A 40 -16.70 6.04 -3.54
C GLY A 40 -16.57 6.73 -2.19
N PRO A 41 -17.37 6.34 -1.20
CA PRO A 41 -17.29 6.94 0.12
C PRO A 41 -15.92 6.65 0.75
N ILE A 42 -15.25 7.72 1.16
CA ILE A 42 -14.01 7.63 1.94
C ILE A 42 -14.40 7.51 3.40
N ILE A 43 -13.97 6.42 4.04
CA ILE A 43 -14.18 6.19 5.46
C ILE A 43 -12.87 6.44 6.18
N GLU A 44 -12.84 7.43 7.04
CA GLU A 44 -11.66 7.83 7.78
C GLU A 44 -11.40 6.91 8.97
N GLY A 45 -10.13 6.68 9.22
CA GLY A 45 -9.63 5.86 10.32
C GLY A 45 -9.65 4.36 10.04
N THR A 46 -8.82 3.66 10.80
CA THR A 46 -8.75 2.20 10.80
C THR A 46 -8.65 1.68 12.23
N ILE A 47 -9.23 0.52 12.50
CA ILE A 47 -9.18 -0.11 13.82
C ILE A 47 -8.42 -1.42 13.70
N ARG A 48 -7.45 -1.61 14.57
CA ARG A 48 -6.80 -2.88 14.80
C ARG A 48 -7.33 -3.49 16.09
N ALA A 49 -8.27 -4.41 15.96
CA ALA A 49 -8.88 -5.12 17.07
C ALA A 49 -8.00 -6.30 17.52
N SER A 50 -7.85 -6.48 18.83
CA SER A 50 -7.09 -7.60 19.41
C SER A 50 -7.97 -8.83 19.58
N TRP A 51 -7.39 -9.99 19.30
CA TRP A 51 -7.98 -11.31 19.60
C TRP A 51 -7.63 -11.82 21.00
N PHE A 52 -6.75 -11.10 21.70
CA PHE A 52 -6.20 -11.48 22.99
C PHE A 52 -6.58 -10.45 24.05
N ASP A 53 -6.86 -10.92 25.24
CA ASP A 53 -7.11 -10.11 26.43
C ASP A 53 -5.76 -9.67 27.02
N ASP A 54 -5.12 -8.71 26.35
CA ASP A 54 -3.84 -8.14 26.76
C ASP A 54 -3.80 -6.64 26.43
N PRO A 55 -4.53 -5.80 27.20
CA PRO A 55 -4.56 -4.36 26.97
C PRO A 55 -3.19 -3.70 27.15
N ASP A 56 -2.34 -4.26 28.00
CA ASP A 56 -1.01 -3.67 28.26
C ASP A 56 -0.08 -3.89 27.05
N SER A 57 -0.21 -4.98 26.34
CA SER A 57 0.54 -5.17 25.09
C SER A 57 0.16 -4.15 24.03
N LEU A 58 -1.14 -3.87 23.87
CA LEU A 58 -1.62 -2.84 22.94
C LEU A 58 -1.16 -1.44 23.33
N LYS A 59 -1.21 -1.10 24.63
CA LYS A 59 -0.73 0.20 25.11
C LYS A 59 0.77 0.36 24.86
N ARG A 60 1.58 -0.67 25.16
CA ARG A 60 3.03 -0.65 24.86
C ARG A 60 3.31 -0.49 23.37
N GLU A 61 2.48 -1.08 22.51
CA GLU A 61 2.63 -0.92 21.07
C GLU A 61 2.27 0.49 20.62
N ARG A 62 1.16 1.04 21.11
CA ARG A 62 0.78 2.43 20.87
C ARG A 62 1.90 3.40 21.27
N ASP A 63 2.41 3.25 22.49
CA ASP A 63 3.44 4.13 23.03
C ASP A 63 4.75 4.02 22.21
N TYR A 64 5.09 2.80 21.78
CA TYR A 64 6.22 2.58 20.88
C TYR A 64 6.01 3.25 19.51
N MET A 65 4.81 3.17 18.94
CA MET A 65 4.50 3.82 17.66
C MET A 65 4.56 5.34 17.79
N ALA A 66 4.02 5.90 18.87
CA ALA A 66 4.09 7.33 19.15
C ALA A 66 5.56 7.81 19.31
N ASP A 67 6.38 7.07 20.06
CA ASP A 67 7.82 7.38 20.25
C ASP A 67 8.62 7.28 18.93
N MET A 68 8.32 6.28 18.11
CA MET A 68 9.04 6.03 16.86
C MET A 68 8.65 6.98 15.73
N THR A 69 7.39 7.37 15.64
CA THR A 69 6.84 7.99 14.44
C THR A 69 6.09 9.29 14.69
N GLY A 70 5.83 9.63 15.96
CA GLY A 70 4.95 10.74 16.30
C GLY A 70 3.47 10.46 16.03
N MET A 71 3.11 9.25 15.59
CA MET A 71 1.71 8.91 15.30
C MET A 71 0.96 8.57 16.58
N GLU A 72 -0.14 9.25 16.81
CA GLU A 72 -1.02 9.00 17.93
C GLU A 72 -2.16 8.06 17.52
N GLU A 73 -2.11 6.83 18.04
CA GLU A 73 -3.24 5.89 17.99
C GLU A 73 -4.06 6.00 19.29
N VAL A 74 -5.37 5.86 19.18
CA VAL A 74 -6.29 5.91 20.32
C VAL A 74 -6.58 4.49 20.80
N PHE A 75 -6.35 4.23 22.09
CA PHE A 75 -6.74 2.95 22.69
C PHE A 75 -8.26 2.93 22.91
N TRP A 76 -8.92 1.91 22.36
CA TRP A 76 -10.33 1.64 22.55
C TRP A 76 -10.52 0.39 23.40
N PRO A 77 -11.11 0.53 24.60
CA PRO A 77 -11.40 -0.60 25.46
C PRO A 77 -12.50 -1.48 24.84
N ARG A 78 -12.57 -2.72 25.32
CA ARG A 78 -13.50 -3.75 24.87
C ARG A 78 -14.96 -3.28 24.73
N GLU A 79 -15.43 -2.49 25.70
CA GLU A 79 -16.80 -1.98 25.67
C GLU A 79 -17.06 -1.08 24.47
N THR A 80 -16.12 -0.16 24.18
CA THR A 80 -16.20 0.73 23.02
C THR A 80 -16.15 -0.05 21.71
N LEU A 81 -15.23 -1.01 21.63
CA LEU A 81 -15.05 -1.82 20.44
C LEU A 81 -16.24 -2.75 20.21
N GLY A 82 -16.77 -3.38 21.27
CA GLY A 82 -17.93 -4.27 21.23
C GLY A 82 -19.20 -3.57 20.78
N ALA A 83 -19.42 -2.33 21.25
CA ALA A 83 -20.55 -1.51 20.81
C ALA A 83 -20.51 -1.18 19.31
N LEU A 84 -19.31 -1.01 18.76
CA LEU A 84 -19.12 -0.72 17.34
C LEU A 84 -19.21 -1.98 16.46
N LEU A 85 -18.50 -3.04 16.84
CA LEU A 85 -18.37 -4.25 16.01
C LEU A 85 -19.51 -5.24 16.24
N LEU A 86 -20.34 -5.07 17.28
CA LEU A 86 -21.41 -5.98 17.68
C LEU A 86 -20.91 -7.43 17.83
N SER A 87 -19.73 -7.63 18.38
CA SER A 87 -19.04 -8.90 18.49
C SER A 87 -18.32 -9.04 19.82
N GLU A 88 -18.47 -10.18 20.48
CA GLU A 88 -17.75 -10.52 21.70
C GLU A 88 -16.35 -11.12 21.45
N ARG A 89 -16.01 -11.35 20.20
CA ARG A 89 -14.76 -12.02 19.79
C ARG A 89 -13.51 -11.19 20.03
N TYR A 90 -13.65 -9.87 20.00
CA TYR A 90 -12.55 -8.95 20.15
C TYR A 90 -12.52 -8.36 21.54
N TYR A 91 -11.30 -8.09 22.03
CA TYR A 91 -11.08 -7.51 23.35
C TYR A 91 -10.94 -5.98 23.23
N ASP A 92 -9.74 -5.51 23.02
CA ASP A 92 -9.44 -4.08 22.89
C ASP A 92 -8.94 -3.76 21.48
N GLY A 93 -8.77 -2.49 21.17
CA GLY A 93 -8.26 -2.08 19.87
C GLY A 93 -7.44 -0.80 19.90
N LEU A 94 -6.70 -0.58 18.82
CA LEU A 94 -6.07 0.69 18.51
C LEU A 94 -6.73 1.31 17.29
N PHE A 95 -7.24 2.50 17.46
CA PHE A 95 -7.79 3.31 16.38
C PHE A 95 -6.71 4.24 15.84
N ASN A 96 -6.42 4.10 14.55
CA ASN A 96 -5.53 4.99 13.81
C ASN A 96 -6.38 5.99 13.00
N PRO A 97 -6.40 7.27 13.36
CA PRO A 97 -7.20 8.28 12.66
C PRO A 97 -6.62 8.67 11.29
N HIS A 98 -5.37 8.32 11.00
CA HIS A 98 -4.69 8.73 9.76
C HIS A 98 -4.88 7.73 8.61
N GLY A 99 -5.38 6.54 8.90
CA GLY A 99 -5.79 5.58 7.88
C GLY A 99 -7.10 5.98 7.21
N PHE A 100 -7.40 5.39 6.07
CA PHE A 100 -8.70 5.54 5.42
C PHE A 100 -9.02 4.36 4.53
N GLN A 101 -10.29 4.17 4.23
CA GLN A 101 -10.77 3.18 3.26
C GLN A 101 -11.34 3.89 2.03
N PHE A 102 -11.17 3.28 0.88
CA PHE A 102 -11.64 3.76 -0.41
C PHE A 102 -11.85 2.57 -1.36
N HIS A 103 -12.48 2.80 -2.50
CA HIS A 103 -12.69 1.77 -3.51
C HIS A 103 -11.42 1.56 -4.36
N PRO A 104 -10.64 0.47 -4.16
CA PRO A 104 -9.32 0.32 -4.78
C PRO A 104 -9.38 0.15 -6.31
N LEU A 105 -10.43 -0.49 -6.85
CA LEU A 105 -10.62 -0.63 -8.27
C LEU A 105 -10.88 0.73 -8.93
N ASN A 106 -11.77 1.56 -8.34
CA ASN A 106 -12.04 2.90 -8.86
C ASN A 106 -10.78 3.76 -8.86
N TYR A 107 -9.97 3.67 -7.80
CA TYR A 107 -8.68 4.35 -7.75
C TYR A 107 -7.76 3.92 -8.89
N SER A 108 -7.63 2.62 -9.14
CA SER A 108 -6.80 2.08 -10.21
C SER A 108 -7.28 2.51 -11.61
N LEU A 109 -8.58 2.44 -11.85
CA LEU A 109 -9.19 2.90 -13.11
C LEU A 109 -9.02 4.41 -13.30
N GLY A 110 -9.20 5.20 -12.25
CA GLY A 110 -8.98 6.64 -12.29
C GLY A 110 -7.52 7.02 -12.56
N LEU A 111 -6.56 6.30 -11.99
CA LEU A 111 -5.14 6.48 -12.31
C LEU A 111 -4.83 6.11 -13.76
N ALA A 112 -5.43 5.04 -14.29
CA ALA A 112 -5.27 4.67 -15.69
C ALA A 112 -5.81 5.77 -16.62
N ALA A 113 -6.99 6.29 -16.35
CA ALA A 113 -7.57 7.41 -17.10
C ALA A 113 -6.70 8.68 -17.02
N ALA A 114 -6.20 9.00 -15.83
CA ALA A 114 -5.27 10.12 -15.63
C ALA A 114 -3.97 9.93 -16.42
N ALA A 115 -3.40 8.72 -16.44
CA ALA A 115 -2.22 8.42 -17.22
C ALA A 115 -2.47 8.58 -18.74
N GLN A 116 -3.59 8.06 -19.24
CA GLN A 116 -3.98 8.21 -20.64
C GLN A 116 -4.16 9.68 -21.03
N SER A 117 -4.75 10.50 -20.16
CA SER A 117 -4.88 11.96 -20.41
C SER A 117 -3.53 12.68 -20.52
N LYS A 118 -2.45 12.08 -19.99
CA LYS A 118 -1.07 12.55 -20.13
C LYS A 118 -0.30 11.91 -21.30
N GLY A 119 -0.99 11.17 -22.17
CA GLY A 119 -0.41 10.55 -23.36
C GLY A 119 0.20 9.16 -23.12
N VAL A 120 0.01 8.56 -21.95
CA VAL A 120 0.41 7.18 -21.72
C VAL A 120 -0.50 6.23 -22.51
N ARG A 121 0.10 5.31 -23.26
CA ARG A 121 -0.63 4.25 -23.96
C ARG A 121 -0.75 3.03 -23.05
N ILE A 122 -1.97 2.57 -22.81
CA ILE A 122 -2.29 1.38 -22.03
C ILE A 122 -2.80 0.31 -22.98
N PHE A 123 -2.25 -0.89 -22.89
CA PHE A 123 -2.63 -2.04 -23.69
C PHE A 123 -3.13 -3.14 -22.76
N GLU A 124 -4.43 -3.40 -22.78
CA GLU A 124 -5.06 -4.50 -22.05
C GLU A 124 -4.96 -5.79 -22.89
N ASP A 125 -5.16 -6.94 -22.25
CA ASP A 125 -5.06 -8.28 -22.89
C ASP A 125 -3.73 -8.53 -23.63
N ALA A 126 -2.71 -7.73 -23.33
CA ALA A 126 -1.41 -7.73 -23.97
C ALA A 126 -0.36 -8.46 -23.11
N LYS A 127 -0.58 -9.74 -22.81
CA LYS A 127 0.34 -10.55 -21.99
C LYS A 127 1.74 -10.52 -22.59
N VAL A 128 2.72 -10.09 -21.78
CA VAL A 128 4.13 -10.13 -22.17
C VAL A 128 4.61 -11.58 -22.24
N THR A 129 5.18 -11.95 -23.38
CA THR A 129 5.68 -13.31 -23.66
C THR A 129 7.20 -13.40 -23.63
N ALA A 130 7.90 -12.29 -23.88
CA ALA A 130 9.36 -12.24 -23.81
C ALA A 130 9.87 -10.84 -23.51
N LEU A 131 11.04 -10.78 -22.87
CA LEU A 131 11.77 -9.57 -22.57
C LEU A 131 13.19 -9.69 -23.12
N ASP A 132 13.63 -8.71 -23.90
CA ASP A 132 15.03 -8.49 -24.22
C ASP A 132 15.47 -7.21 -23.52
N LEU A 133 16.29 -7.37 -22.46
CA LEU A 133 16.77 -6.29 -21.62
C LEU A 133 18.25 -5.95 -21.85
N ALA A 134 18.86 -6.57 -22.85
CA ALA A 134 20.23 -6.26 -23.24
C ALA A 134 20.32 -4.94 -24.03
N GLY A 135 21.52 -4.34 -24.02
CA GLY A 135 21.78 -3.12 -24.80
C GLY A 135 21.08 -1.86 -24.27
N ALA A 136 21.13 -0.80 -25.05
CA ALA A 136 20.54 0.50 -24.72
C ALA A 136 19.03 0.51 -24.92
N GLU A 137 18.54 -0.12 -25.98
CA GLU A 137 17.10 -0.30 -26.26
C GLU A 137 16.60 -1.62 -25.68
N LYS A 138 15.53 -1.57 -24.91
CA LYS A 138 14.86 -2.75 -24.33
C LYS A 138 13.64 -3.10 -25.19
N ILE A 139 13.36 -4.38 -25.34
CA ILE A 139 12.23 -4.85 -26.15
C ILE A 139 11.32 -5.71 -25.28
N VAL A 140 10.04 -5.32 -25.23
CA VAL A 140 8.97 -6.06 -24.56
C VAL A 140 8.07 -6.66 -25.67
N ARG A 141 7.92 -7.99 -25.71
CA ARG A 141 7.13 -8.69 -26.72
C ARG A 141 5.84 -9.25 -26.15
N THR A 142 4.80 -9.16 -26.97
CA THR A 142 3.51 -9.81 -26.75
C THR A 142 3.21 -10.74 -27.93
N ALA A 143 2.07 -11.43 -27.88
CA ALA A 143 1.64 -12.27 -29.01
C ALA A 143 1.34 -11.45 -30.30
N THR A 144 0.99 -10.17 -30.15
CA THR A 144 0.50 -9.32 -31.24
C THR A 144 1.42 -8.16 -31.62
N GLY A 145 2.52 -7.95 -30.89
CA GLY A 145 3.43 -6.86 -31.18
C GLY A 145 4.56 -6.72 -30.19
N GLU A 146 5.34 -5.65 -30.36
CA GLU A 146 6.45 -5.33 -29.46
C GLU A 146 6.47 -3.83 -29.09
N VAL A 147 7.02 -3.54 -27.93
CA VAL A 147 7.34 -2.17 -27.48
C VAL A 147 8.84 -2.07 -27.29
N ARG A 148 9.42 -0.99 -27.81
CA ARG A 148 10.84 -0.62 -27.65
C ARG A 148 10.93 0.57 -26.72
N ALA A 149 11.84 0.51 -25.74
CA ALA A 149 11.99 1.53 -24.73
C ALA A 149 13.40 1.61 -24.19
N GLY A 150 13.81 2.77 -23.66
CA GLY A 150 15.07 2.93 -22.96
C GLY A 150 15.11 2.23 -21.60
N ALA A 151 13.95 2.09 -20.95
CA ALA A 151 13.82 1.43 -19.66
C ALA A 151 12.51 0.62 -19.58
N VAL A 152 12.52 -0.43 -18.76
CA VAL A 152 11.34 -1.26 -18.47
C VAL A 152 11.16 -1.34 -16.97
N VAL A 153 9.96 -1.01 -16.49
CA VAL A 153 9.55 -1.18 -15.09
C VAL A 153 8.64 -2.40 -14.99
N MET A 154 9.05 -3.38 -14.19
CA MET A 154 8.25 -4.56 -13.90
C MET A 154 7.43 -4.32 -12.62
N ALA A 155 6.14 -4.02 -12.79
CA ALA A 155 5.21 -3.74 -11.71
C ALA A 155 4.14 -4.85 -11.57
N CYS A 156 4.53 -6.10 -11.78
CA CYS A 156 3.62 -7.26 -11.86
C CYS A 156 3.35 -7.93 -10.50
N GLY A 157 3.84 -7.38 -9.40
CA GLY A 157 3.79 -8.03 -8.09
C GLY A 157 4.49 -9.39 -8.13
N GLY A 158 3.87 -10.41 -7.54
CA GLY A 158 4.36 -11.80 -7.58
C GLY A 158 4.01 -12.60 -8.84
N TYR A 159 3.37 -11.98 -9.84
CA TYR A 159 2.82 -12.68 -11.03
C TYR A 159 3.74 -12.66 -12.26
N ILE A 160 5.03 -12.67 -12.05
CA ILE A 160 6.04 -12.53 -13.11
C ILE A 160 6.53 -13.87 -13.68
N HIS A 161 5.83 -14.95 -13.43
CA HIS A 161 6.24 -16.31 -13.74
C HIS A 161 6.90 -16.49 -15.12
N GLY A 162 8.15 -16.96 -15.11
CA GLY A 162 8.89 -17.34 -16.32
C GLY A 162 9.44 -16.17 -17.17
N LEU A 163 9.08 -14.93 -16.91
CA LEU A 163 9.53 -13.79 -17.73
C LEU A 163 10.95 -13.33 -17.37
N HIS A 164 11.35 -13.46 -16.12
CA HIS A 164 12.68 -13.06 -15.67
C HIS A 164 13.19 -13.96 -14.55
N ARG A 165 14.28 -14.69 -14.83
CA ARG A 165 14.81 -15.76 -13.95
C ARG A 165 15.12 -15.33 -12.51
N LYS A 166 15.58 -14.09 -12.29
CA LYS A 166 15.94 -13.58 -10.94
C LYS A 166 14.73 -13.06 -10.14
N LEU A 167 13.60 -12.85 -10.81
CA LEU A 167 12.39 -12.27 -10.21
C LEU A 167 11.24 -13.28 -10.16
N SER A 168 11.38 -14.39 -10.88
CA SER A 168 10.45 -15.53 -10.77
C SER A 168 10.89 -16.34 -9.56
N GLY A 169 10.15 -16.23 -8.45
CA GLY A 169 10.30 -17.08 -7.28
C GLY A 169 9.79 -18.49 -7.53
#